data_6a9121da5aab77764adeb0a46978f7e6
#
_entry.id   6a9121da5aab77764adeb0a46978f7e6
#
_cell.length_a   1.000
_cell.length_b   1.000
_cell.length_c   1.000
_cell.angle_alpha   90.00
_cell.angle_beta   90.00
_cell.angle_gamma   90.00
#
_symmetry.space_group_name_H-M   'P 1'
#
loop_
_entity.id
_entity.type
_entity.pdbx_description
1 polymer ?
#
loop_
_entity_poly.entity_id
_entity_poly.type
_entity_poly.pdbx_seq_one_letter_code
_entity_poly.pdbx_strand_id
1 'polypeptide(L)'
;MENTAAEEKTEESKVAKVDGEEAGTIHKSEGKGVFAEAVDGVTASKGAAVSGVQVGTPIAVSSDATLKPLGTFKITHYCPCSICCGPWANGVTSTGVTATTNRTIAVDPTQIPYGSKVVINGQVYVAEDCGGAIKHNCIDIYVATHQEGEDKGVYYTDVYLLE
;
A
#
# COMPACT_ATOMS: atom_id res chain seq x y z
N MET A 1 -31.03 -59.49 13.60
CA MET A 1 -31.70 -58.83 14.71
C MET A 1 -30.70 -57.80 15.18
N GLU A 2 -31.01 -56.71 15.01
CA GLU A 2 -31.69 -55.48 15.01
C GLU A 2 -30.82 -54.33 14.58
N ASN A 3 -31.34 -53.69 13.65
CA ASN A 3 -30.92 -52.46 13.01
C ASN A 3 -31.26 -51.26 13.92
N THR A 4 -30.36 -50.34 14.14
CA THR A 4 -30.74 -49.02 14.60
C THR A 4 -29.98 -47.95 13.85
N ALA A 5 -30.73 -47.24 13.04
CA ALA A 5 -30.35 -46.08 12.30
C ALA A 5 -30.00 -44.91 13.24
N ALA A 6 -28.92 -44.22 12.97
CA ALA A 6 -28.60 -42.94 13.56
C ALA A 6 -29.10 -41.83 12.64
N GLU A 7 -29.98 -41.01 13.17
CA GLU A 7 -30.55 -39.82 12.51
C GLU A 7 -29.49 -38.74 12.31
N GLU A 8 -29.39 -38.34 11.06
CA GLU A 8 -28.66 -37.15 10.62
C GLU A 8 -29.49 -35.90 10.96
N LYS A 9 -29.01 -35.12 11.97
CA LYS A 9 -29.55 -33.79 12.25
C LYS A 9 -28.85 -32.77 11.36
N THR A 10 -29.54 -32.35 10.33
CA THR A 10 -29.25 -31.14 9.57
C THR A 10 -29.54 -29.92 10.44
N GLU A 11 -28.48 -29.22 10.83
CA GLU A 11 -28.60 -27.90 11.45
C GLU A 11 -28.69 -26.83 10.34
N GLU A 12 -29.89 -26.33 10.18
CA GLU A 12 -30.25 -25.20 9.33
C GLU A 12 -29.66 -23.92 9.91
N SER A 13 -28.55 -23.45 9.34
CA SER A 13 -27.97 -22.17 9.73
C SER A 13 -28.79 -21.03 9.12
N LYS A 14 -29.48 -20.35 9.99
CA LYS A 14 -30.27 -19.15 9.78
C LYS A 14 -29.37 -18.02 9.27
N VAL A 15 -29.50 -17.70 7.99
CA VAL A 15 -28.93 -16.48 7.41
C VAL A 15 -29.70 -15.28 7.98
N ALA A 16 -29.03 -14.50 8.83
CA ALA A 16 -29.52 -13.22 9.23
C ALA A 16 -29.37 -12.24 8.07
N LYS A 17 -30.46 -11.79 7.51
CA LYS A 17 -30.54 -10.62 6.65
C LYS A 17 -30.17 -9.41 7.48
N VAL A 18 -29.09 -8.74 7.13
CA VAL A 18 -28.83 -7.38 7.54
C VAL A 18 -29.27 -6.48 6.39
N ASP A 19 -30.48 -5.97 6.51
CA ASP A 19 -30.91 -4.80 5.76
C ASP A 19 -30.22 -3.60 6.39
N GLY A 20 -29.36 -2.96 5.65
CA GLY A 20 -28.60 -1.79 6.06
C GLY A 20 -28.07 -1.09 4.83
N GLU A 21 -28.99 -0.57 4.07
CA GLU A 21 -28.76 0.38 3.00
C GLU A 21 -28.26 1.69 3.61
N GLU A 22 -27.00 2.03 3.37
CA GLU A 22 -26.58 3.42 3.25
C GLU A 22 -25.58 3.52 2.13
N ALA A 23 -26.11 3.86 0.97
CA ALA A 23 -25.35 4.39 -0.15
C ALA A 23 -24.69 5.69 0.30
N GLY A 24 -23.43 5.64 0.66
CA GLY A 24 -22.60 6.81 0.84
C GLY A 24 -22.55 7.57 -0.47
N THR A 25 -23.21 8.72 -0.48
CA THR A 25 -23.20 9.65 -1.59
C THR A 25 -21.76 10.07 -1.87
N ILE A 26 -21.22 9.61 -2.98
CA ILE A 26 -19.96 10.14 -3.50
C ILE A 26 -20.26 11.58 -3.91
N HIS A 27 -19.78 12.54 -3.16
CA HIS A 27 -19.79 13.92 -3.57
C HIS A 27 -18.88 14.05 -4.79
N LYS A 28 -19.51 14.21 -5.95
CA LYS A 28 -18.89 14.68 -7.18
C LYS A 28 -18.41 16.10 -6.94
N SER A 29 -17.18 16.27 -6.52
CA SER A 29 -16.52 17.56 -6.67
C SER A 29 -16.05 17.66 -8.11
N GLU A 30 -16.75 18.45 -8.91
CA GLU A 30 -16.28 18.90 -10.20
C GLU A 30 -15.11 19.86 -9.97
N GLY A 31 -13.90 19.32 -9.77
CA GLY A 31 -12.67 20.05 -9.86
C GLY A 31 -12.12 19.90 -11.27
N LYS A 32 -12.12 20.97 -12.03
CA LYS A 32 -11.42 21.06 -13.32
C LYS A 32 -9.98 20.59 -13.11
N GLY A 33 -9.63 19.46 -13.71
CA GLY A 33 -8.30 18.93 -13.72
C GLY A 33 -7.34 19.92 -14.35
N VAL A 34 -6.51 20.52 -13.56
CA VAL A 34 -5.27 21.12 -14.04
C VAL A 34 -4.28 19.96 -14.10
N PHE A 35 -3.92 19.57 -15.30
CA PHE A 35 -2.81 18.67 -15.52
C PHE A 35 -1.56 19.38 -15.00
N ALA A 36 -1.08 18.97 -13.84
CA ALA A 36 0.25 19.32 -13.42
C ALA A 36 1.19 18.34 -14.13
N GLU A 37 1.84 18.80 -15.18
CA GLU A 37 3.06 18.19 -15.67
C GLU A 37 4.02 18.07 -14.50
N ALA A 38 4.68 16.91 -14.42
CA ALA A 38 5.73 16.69 -13.45
C ALA A 38 6.87 17.66 -13.74
N VAL A 39 6.81 18.80 -13.12
CA VAL A 39 7.97 19.68 -12.99
C VAL A 39 8.73 19.24 -11.76
N ASP A 40 9.99 18.89 -11.94
CA ASP A 40 10.97 18.76 -10.89
C ASP A 40 11.01 20.05 -10.07
N GLY A 41 10.20 20.07 -9.03
CA GLY A 41 10.06 21.19 -8.13
C GLY A 41 10.15 20.71 -6.70
N VAL A 42 11.38 20.64 -6.18
CA VAL A 42 11.64 20.47 -4.75
C VAL A 42 11.12 21.69 -4.02
N THR A 43 9.90 21.64 -3.53
CA THR A 43 9.44 22.63 -2.53
C THR A 43 9.67 22.05 -1.15
N ALA A 44 10.74 22.49 -0.50
CA ALA A 44 11.02 22.19 0.88
C ALA A 44 9.98 22.89 1.77
N SER A 45 8.99 22.12 2.28
CA SER A 45 8.22 22.59 3.42
C SER A 45 9.02 22.36 4.70
N LYS A 46 9.13 23.41 5.51
CA LYS A 46 9.86 23.44 6.79
C LYS A 46 9.21 22.52 7.82
N GLY A 47 9.64 21.28 7.85
CA GLY A 47 9.58 20.39 9.00
C GLY A 47 10.97 19.83 9.17
N ALA A 48 11.48 19.69 10.40
CA ALA A 48 12.86 19.30 10.69
C ALA A 48 13.31 18.13 9.80
N ALA A 49 14.01 18.45 8.72
CA ALA A 49 14.54 17.48 7.78
C ALA A 49 15.63 16.69 8.49
N VAL A 50 15.40 15.42 8.73
CA VAL A 50 16.49 14.46 8.92
C VAL A 50 17.29 14.52 7.63
N SER A 51 18.53 14.99 7.73
CA SER A 51 19.42 15.17 6.58
C SER A 51 19.46 13.88 5.77
N GLY A 52 18.98 13.90 4.52
CA GLY A 52 19.09 12.79 3.59
C GLY A 52 17.77 12.10 3.17
N VAL A 53 16.63 12.44 3.77
CA VAL A 53 15.33 11.87 3.34
C VAL A 53 14.78 12.63 2.14
N GLN A 54 14.52 11.93 1.05
CA GLN A 54 13.83 12.48 -0.10
C GLN A 54 12.32 12.47 0.13
N VAL A 55 11.69 13.63 -0.02
CA VAL A 55 10.23 13.77 0.15
C VAL A 55 9.58 13.95 -1.21
N GLY A 56 8.73 12.98 -1.57
CA GLY A 56 7.95 13.03 -2.80
C GLY A 56 6.54 13.55 -2.58
N THR A 57 5.90 13.97 -3.67
CA THR A 57 4.49 14.34 -3.68
C THR A 57 3.63 13.10 -3.94
N PRO A 58 2.54 12.87 -3.18
CA PRO A 58 1.61 11.78 -3.45
C PRO A 58 0.99 11.92 -4.85
N ILE A 59 0.96 10.83 -5.59
CA ILE A 59 0.34 10.78 -6.91
C ILE A 59 -0.96 9.99 -6.79
N ALA A 60 -2.09 10.66 -6.99
CA ALA A 60 -3.39 10.00 -7.05
C ALA A 60 -3.52 9.18 -8.33
N VAL A 61 -4.18 8.02 -8.23
CA VAL A 61 -4.53 7.26 -9.43
C VAL A 61 -5.57 8.01 -10.25
N SER A 62 -5.41 8.01 -11.58
CA SER A 62 -6.38 8.62 -12.50
C SER A 62 -7.69 7.80 -12.53
N SER A 63 -8.82 8.47 -12.70
CA SER A 63 -10.14 7.82 -12.80
C SER A 63 -10.31 6.92 -14.02
N ASP A 64 -9.52 7.13 -15.06
CA ASP A 64 -9.48 6.36 -16.32
C ASP A 64 -8.32 5.37 -16.39
N ALA A 65 -7.57 5.19 -15.29
CA ALA A 65 -6.49 4.24 -15.21
C ALA A 65 -7.00 2.79 -15.30
N THR A 66 -6.27 1.96 -16.02
CA THR A 66 -6.52 0.51 -16.03
C THR A 66 -5.82 -0.12 -14.84
N LEU A 67 -6.59 -0.77 -13.98
CA LEU A 67 -6.11 -1.40 -12.77
C LEU A 67 -6.32 -2.91 -12.82
N LYS A 68 -5.25 -3.65 -12.58
CA LYS A 68 -5.29 -5.11 -12.43
C LYS A 68 -5.23 -5.45 -10.94
N PRO A 69 -6.26 -6.13 -10.38
CA PRO A 69 -6.24 -6.49 -8.97
C PRO A 69 -5.15 -7.54 -8.68
N LEU A 70 -4.39 -7.31 -7.62
CA LEU A 70 -3.39 -8.24 -7.11
C LEU A 70 -3.88 -9.04 -5.89
N GLY A 71 -4.95 -8.57 -5.24
CA GLY A 71 -5.50 -9.14 -4.02
C GLY A 71 -5.21 -8.30 -2.79
N THR A 72 -5.50 -8.86 -1.62
CA THR A 72 -5.29 -8.18 -0.34
C THR A 72 -3.86 -8.37 0.15
N PHE A 73 -3.21 -7.28 0.52
CA PHE A 73 -1.84 -7.24 1.02
C PHE A 73 -1.78 -6.69 2.44
N LYS A 74 -0.82 -7.18 3.20
CA LYS A 74 -0.38 -6.58 4.46
C LYS A 74 0.50 -5.39 4.14
N ILE A 75 0.15 -4.23 4.67
CA ILE A 75 0.90 -2.99 4.50
C ILE A 75 1.61 -2.66 5.80
N THR A 76 2.91 -2.44 5.70
CA THR A 76 3.80 -1.96 6.78
C THR A 76 4.52 -0.70 6.31
N HIS A 77 5.30 -0.10 7.20
CA HIS A 77 6.03 1.14 6.90
C HIS A 77 7.46 1.04 7.41
N TYR A 78 8.42 1.55 6.65
CA TYR A 78 9.82 1.61 7.03
C TYR A 78 10.43 2.98 6.74
N CYS A 79 11.46 3.34 7.48
CA CYS A 79 12.22 4.58 7.30
C CYS A 79 13.72 4.27 7.17
N PRO A 80 14.56 5.22 6.76
CA PRO A 80 16.00 4.99 6.58
C PRO A 80 16.78 4.99 7.90
N CYS A 81 16.18 4.49 8.99
CA CYS A 81 16.86 4.40 10.28
C CYS A 81 17.47 3.01 10.49
N SER A 82 18.42 2.91 11.41
CA SER A 82 19.09 1.66 11.75
C SER A 82 18.17 0.59 12.33
N ILE A 83 17.03 1.00 12.91
CA ILE A 83 16.02 0.07 13.45
C ILE A 83 15.32 -0.65 12.31
N CYS A 84 14.90 0.09 11.27
CA CYS A 84 14.18 -0.48 10.11
C CYS A 84 15.14 -1.16 9.12
N CYS A 85 16.26 -0.53 8.82
CA CYS A 85 17.15 -0.93 7.74
C CYS A 85 18.49 -1.52 8.20
N GLY A 86 18.80 -1.52 9.50
CA GLY A 86 20.05 -2.04 10.02
C GLY A 86 21.27 -1.42 9.31
N PRO A 87 22.20 -2.25 8.78
CA PRO A 87 23.39 -1.74 8.08
C PRO A 87 23.09 -1.09 6.72
N TRP A 88 21.87 -1.22 6.22
CA TRP A 88 21.41 -0.65 4.94
C TRP A 88 20.69 0.69 5.11
N ALA A 89 20.79 1.32 6.27
CA ALA A 89 20.18 2.61 6.60
C ALA A 89 20.86 3.80 5.88
N ASN A 90 21.00 3.69 4.57
CA ASN A 90 21.68 4.68 3.71
C ASN A 90 20.70 5.43 2.77
N GLY A 91 19.40 5.11 2.85
CA GLY A 91 18.37 5.72 2.00
C GLY A 91 18.41 5.31 0.53
N VAL A 92 19.17 4.27 0.19
CA VAL A 92 19.24 3.73 -1.17
C VAL A 92 18.52 2.39 -1.23
N THR A 93 17.65 2.23 -2.22
CA THR A 93 16.86 1.02 -2.45
C THR A 93 17.69 -0.10 -3.07
N SER A 94 17.14 -1.32 -3.10
CA SER A 94 17.74 -2.49 -3.76
C SER A 94 17.96 -2.29 -5.25
N THR A 95 17.22 -1.39 -5.90
CA THR A 95 17.40 -1.04 -7.32
C THR A 95 18.43 0.07 -7.53
N GLY A 96 19.01 0.61 -6.47
CA GLY A 96 20.06 1.63 -6.52
C GLY A 96 19.55 3.07 -6.64
N VAL A 97 18.23 3.28 -6.54
CA VAL A 97 17.65 4.63 -6.52
C VAL A 97 17.52 5.13 -5.08
N THR A 98 17.46 6.45 -4.90
CA THR A 98 17.19 7.05 -3.60
C THR A 98 15.75 6.82 -3.22
N ALA A 99 15.51 6.21 -2.05
CA ALA A 99 14.16 6.00 -1.52
C ALA A 99 13.46 7.34 -1.29
N THR A 100 12.23 7.47 -1.78
CA THR A 100 11.46 8.70 -1.75
C THR A 100 10.11 8.44 -1.11
N THR A 101 9.70 9.28 -0.15
CA THR A 101 8.38 9.16 0.47
C THR A 101 7.27 9.37 -0.55
N ASN A 102 6.09 8.80 -0.30
CA ASN A 102 4.94 8.83 -1.22
C ASN A 102 5.21 8.21 -2.62
N ARG A 103 6.29 7.48 -2.77
CA ARG A 103 6.69 6.84 -4.03
C ARG A 103 7.21 5.43 -3.82
N THR A 104 8.26 5.28 -3.02
CA THR A 104 9.01 4.03 -2.89
C THR A 104 8.29 3.02 -2.01
N ILE A 105 8.15 1.80 -2.51
CA ILE A 105 7.70 0.65 -1.74
C ILE A 105 8.67 -0.52 -1.89
N ALA A 106 8.83 -1.27 -0.80
CA ALA A 106 9.49 -2.57 -0.82
C ALA A 106 8.45 -3.67 -1.04
N VAL A 107 8.77 -4.59 -1.91
CA VAL A 107 7.90 -5.69 -2.34
C VAL A 107 8.67 -7.01 -2.39
N ASP A 108 7.95 -8.11 -2.60
CA ASP A 108 8.55 -9.35 -3.08
C ASP A 108 8.70 -9.27 -4.61
N PRO A 109 9.92 -9.17 -5.16
CA PRO A 109 10.12 -9.00 -6.60
C PRO A 109 9.73 -10.24 -7.42
N THR A 110 9.51 -11.38 -6.77
CA THR A 110 8.97 -12.57 -7.44
C THR A 110 7.47 -12.47 -7.69
N GLN A 111 6.77 -11.61 -6.94
CA GLN A 111 5.34 -11.37 -7.08
C GLN A 111 5.05 -10.05 -7.81
N ILE A 112 5.75 -8.99 -7.46
CA ILE A 112 5.63 -7.65 -8.05
C ILE A 112 7.02 -7.24 -8.59
N PRO A 113 7.24 -7.28 -9.90
CA PRO A 113 8.54 -6.91 -10.47
C PRO A 113 8.93 -5.46 -10.14
N TYR A 114 10.22 -5.21 -9.99
CA TYR A 114 10.73 -3.85 -9.82
C TYR A 114 10.33 -2.95 -10.99
N GLY A 115 10.03 -1.68 -10.69
CA GLY A 115 9.54 -0.70 -11.63
C GLY A 115 8.02 -0.73 -11.82
N SER A 116 7.32 -1.74 -11.29
CA SER A 116 5.86 -1.79 -11.33
C SER A 116 5.26 -0.60 -10.59
N LYS A 117 4.23 -0.02 -11.17
CA LYS A 117 3.39 0.98 -10.49
C LYS A 117 2.26 0.27 -9.78
N VAL A 118 2.15 0.51 -8.50
CA VAL A 118 1.20 -0.17 -7.61
C VAL A 118 0.27 0.85 -6.99
N VAL A 119 -1.02 0.59 -6.99
CA VAL A 119 -2.03 1.45 -6.39
C VAL A 119 -2.47 0.88 -5.05
N ILE A 120 -2.32 1.68 -4.01
CA ILE A 120 -2.70 1.38 -2.63
C ILE A 120 -3.53 2.55 -2.11
N ASN A 121 -4.79 2.29 -1.72
CA ASN A 121 -5.72 3.32 -1.23
C ASN A 121 -5.82 4.55 -2.15
N GLY A 122 -5.83 4.34 -3.47
CA GLY A 122 -5.97 5.40 -4.46
C GLY A 122 -4.69 6.20 -4.77
N GLN A 123 -3.56 5.86 -4.15
CA GLN A 123 -2.26 6.47 -4.40
C GLN A 123 -1.37 5.51 -5.20
N VAL A 124 -0.61 6.07 -6.13
CA VAL A 124 0.37 5.34 -6.95
C VAL A 124 1.72 5.31 -6.26
N TYR A 125 2.29 4.11 -6.15
CA TYR A 125 3.64 3.84 -5.66
C TYR A 125 4.47 3.13 -6.71
N VAL A 126 5.77 3.08 -6.54
CA VAL A 126 6.71 2.37 -7.43
C VAL A 126 7.46 1.30 -6.63
N ALA A 127 7.47 0.09 -7.15
CA ALA A 127 8.21 -1.04 -6.57
C ALA A 127 9.71 -0.86 -6.87
N GLU A 128 10.46 -0.35 -5.91
CA GLU A 128 11.87 0.01 -6.07
C GLU A 128 12.77 -0.68 -5.06
N ASP A 129 12.20 -1.32 -4.05
CA ASP A 129 12.94 -1.93 -2.96
C ASP A 129 12.45 -3.34 -2.62
N CYS A 130 13.20 -4.03 -1.80
CA CYS A 130 12.83 -5.32 -1.22
C CYS A 130 13.33 -5.41 0.24
N GLY A 131 12.85 -6.40 0.94
CA GLY A 131 13.28 -6.70 2.30
C GLY A 131 13.23 -8.20 2.60
N GLY A 132 14.08 -8.66 3.51
CA GLY A 132 14.12 -10.08 3.89
C GLY A 132 12.78 -10.59 4.44
N ALA A 133 12.05 -9.74 5.15
CA ALA A 133 10.72 -10.03 5.71
C ALA A 133 9.56 -9.69 4.76
N ILE A 134 9.82 -9.00 3.64
CA ILE A 134 8.80 -8.58 2.69
C ILE A 134 8.64 -9.68 1.64
N LYS A 135 7.75 -10.61 1.91
CA LYS A 135 7.48 -11.78 1.09
C LYS A 135 5.99 -11.96 0.85
N HIS A 136 5.67 -12.53 -0.31
CA HIS A 136 4.29 -12.76 -0.71
C HIS A 136 3.44 -11.49 -0.67
N ASN A 137 2.23 -11.57 -0.17
CA ASN A 137 1.29 -10.46 -0.07
C ASN A 137 1.65 -9.48 1.07
N CYS A 138 2.89 -8.99 1.06
CA CYS A 138 3.37 -7.98 1.98
C CYS A 138 4.03 -6.85 1.19
N ILE A 139 3.70 -5.61 1.55
CA ILE A 139 4.30 -4.39 0.99
C ILE A 139 4.74 -3.50 2.15
N ASP A 140 5.91 -2.91 2.03
CA ASP A 140 6.46 -1.99 3.03
C ASP A 140 6.65 -0.60 2.38
N ILE A 141 5.92 0.38 2.91
CA ILE A 141 5.91 1.74 2.35
C ILE A 141 6.99 2.59 3.01
N TYR A 142 7.82 3.22 2.19
CA TYR A 142 8.86 4.13 2.68
C TYR A 142 8.26 5.41 3.25
N VAL A 143 8.67 5.76 4.48
CA VAL A 143 8.28 6.97 5.20
C VAL A 143 9.51 7.73 5.67
N ALA A 144 9.33 9.00 6.06
CA ALA A 144 10.44 9.86 6.42
C ALA A 144 11.05 9.53 7.80
N THR A 145 10.22 9.12 8.75
CA THR A 145 10.64 8.88 10.13
C THR A 145 10.07 7.59 10.70
N HIS A 146 10.74 7.04 11.72
CA HIS A 146 10.27 5.87 12.44
C HIS A 146 8.90 6.11 13.07
N GLN A 147 8.73 7.27 13.70
CA GLN A 147 7.47 7.67 14.34
C GLN A 147 6.32 7.72 13.32
N GLU A 148 6.56 8.24 12.12
CA GLU A 148 5.54 8.22 11.05
C GLU A 148 5.11 6.79 10.70
N GLY A 149 6.08 5.86 10.63
CA GLY A 149 5.79 4.46 10.39
C GLY A 149 4.96 3.80 11.50
N GLU A 150 5.29 4.10 12.75
CA GLU A 150 4.53 3.62 13.90
C GLU A 150 3.11 4.20 13.93
N ASP A 151 2.94 5.49 13.65
CA ASP A 151 1.63 6.17 13.62
C ASP A 151 0.71 5.62 12.52
N LYS A 152 1.28 5.27 11.36
CA LYS A 152 0.54 4.63 10.26
C LYS A 152 0.22 3.17 10.54
N GLY A 153 1.03 2.52 11.35
CA GLY A 153 0.83 1.15 11.81
C GLY A 153 0.84 0.09 10.69
N VAL A 154 0.15 -0.99 10.96
CA VAL A 154 -0.01 -2.13 10.05
C VAL A 154 -1.48 -2.31 9.71
N TYR A 155 -1.78 -2.45 8.43
CA TYR A 155 -3.15 -2.71 7.97
C TYR A 155 -3.18 -3.63 6.75
N TYR A 156 -4.37 -4.06 6.37
CA TYR A 156 -4.61 -4.88 5.18
C TYR A 156 -5.52 -4.12 4.21
N THR A 157 -5.18 -4.13 2.94
CA THR A 157 -6.00 -3.50 1.90
C THR A 157 -5.80 -4.18 0.55
N ASP A 158 -6.74 -3.99 -0.34
CA ASP A 158 -6.62 -4.45 -1.71
C ASP A 158 -5.63 -3.59 -2.49
N VAL A 159 -4.81 -4.25 -3.27
CA VAL A 159 -3.72 -3.66 -4.05
C VAL A 159 -3.93 -3.94 -5.52
N TYR A 160 -3.59 -2.98 -6.34
CA TYR A 160 -3.76 -3.05 -7.79
C TYR A 160 -2.45 -2.72 -8.50
N LEU A 161 -2.22 -3.36 -9.63
CA LEU A 161 -1.19 -2.98 -10.58
C LEU A 161 -1.77 -1.94 -11.53
N LEU A 162 -1.06 -0.85 -11.74
CA LEU A 162 -1.38 0.16 -12.74
C LEU A 162 -0.81 -0.29 -14.09
N GLU A 163 -1.66 -0.50 -15.08
CA GLU A 163 -1.32 -0.90 -16.44
C GLU A 163 -1.21 0.29 -17.40
#